data_252e044906e061bbb6815d2d40aa6713
#
_entry.id   252e044906e061bbb6815d2d40aa6713
#
_cell.length_a   1.000
_cell.length_b   1.000
_cell.length_c   1.000
_cell.angle_alpha   90.00
_cell.angle_beta   90.00
_cell.angle_gamma   90.00
#
_symmetry.space_group_name_H-M   'P 1'
#
loop_
_entity.id
_entity.type
_entity.pdbx_description
1 polymer ?
#
loop_
_entity_poly.entity_id
_entity_poly.type
_entity_poly.pdbx_seq_one_letter_code
_entity_poly.pdbx_strand_id
1 'polypeptide(L)'
;MKILGIGNAIVDVLCKVSDEFLIKHSLTKSTMKLVDEIEFKRLLSSLKIEETISGGSVANSIVGLSQLGNKVGFVGKVSDDKLGQKYEEGLNKENVKYLYHKKKEPIPTGSCLILITPDSERTMCTFLGTAGKISERDIKKEDIKNSEIVFLEG
;
A
#
# COMPACT_ATOMS: atom_id res chain seq x y z
N MET A 1 8.31 7.19 20.36
CA MET A 1 8.59 6.47 19.08
C MET A 1 9.77 7.17 18.44
N LYS A 2 10.66 6.44 17.76
CA LYS A 2 11.86 7.08 17.18
C LYS A 2 11.57 7.63 15.77
N ILE A 3 10.92 6.83 14.94
CA ILE A 3 10.64 7.20 13.55
C ILE A 3 9.16 7.04 13.25
N LEU A 4 8.54 8.05 12.66
CA LEU A 4 7.19 8.05 12.16
C LEU A 4 7.19 8.13 10.63
N GLY A 5 6.60 7.16 9.97
CA GLY A 5 6.30 7.22 8.54
C GLY A 5 4.88 7.71 8.29
N ILE A 6 4.71 8.56 7.30
CA ILE A 6 3.39 9.01 6.82
C ILE A 6 3.38 8.86 5.30
N GLY A 7 2.43 8.10 4.77
CA GLY A 7 2.35 7.86 3.33
C GLY A 7 1.13 7.05 2.91
N ASN A 8 1.06 6.71 1.64
CA ASN A 8 -0.03 5.93 1.09
C ASN A 8 -0.01 4.48 1.60
N ALA A 9 -1.10 4.06 2.25
CA ALA A 9 -1.31 2.70 2.70
C ALA A 9 -1.92 1.87 1.55
N ILE A 10 -1.08 1.11 0.87
CA ILE A 10 -1.45 0.34 -0.33
C ILE A 10 -1.26 -1.16 -0.06
N VAL A 11 -2.27 -1.95 -0.43
CA VAL A 11 -2.15 -3.41 -0.42
C VAL A 11 -1.64 -3.88 -1.77
N ASP A 12 -0.49 -4.53 -1.79
CA ASP A 12 0.08 -5.12 -2.99
C ASP A 12 -0.55 -6.49 -3.27
N VAL A 13 -1.08 -6.67 -4.47
CA VAL A 13 -1.71 -7.89 -4.96
C VAL A 13 -0.83 -8.45 -6.07
N LEU A 14 -0.08 -9.51 -5.75
CA LEU A 14 0.90 -10.11 -6.66
C LEU A 14 0.22 -11.11 -7.59
N CYS A 15 0.45 -10.93 -8.89
CA CYS A 15 -0.09 -11.79 -9.93
C CYS A 15 0.98 -12.10 -10.97
N LYS A 16 1.08 -13.36 -11.39
CA LYS A 16 1.91 -13.75 -12.54
C LYS A 16 1.14 -13.57 -13.85
N VAL A 17 1.76 -12.95 -14.83
CA VAL A 17 1.16 -12.66 -16.14
C VAL A 17 2.15 -12.96 -17.25
N SER A 18 1.65 -13.15 -18.48
CA SER A 18 2.47 -13.18 -19.68
C SER A 18 2.69 -11.78 -20.25
N ASP A 19 3.66 -11.62 -21.15
CA ASP A 19 3.85 -10.37 -21.89
C ASP A 19 2.64 -10.02 -22.76
N GLU A 20 1.96 -11.03 -23.33
CA GLU A 20 0.73 -10.84 -24.10
C GLU A 20 -0.42 -10.24 -23.25
N PHE A 21 -0.46 -10.57 -21.95
CA PHE A 21 -1.43 -9.95 -21.05
C PHE A 21 -1.21 -8.44 -20.97
N LEU A 22 0.03 -7.98 -20.84
CA LEU A 22 0.36 -6.56 -20.79
C LEU A 22 -0.02 -5.86 -22.10
N ILE A 23 0.30 -6.46 -23.24
CA ILE A 23 -0.05 -5.93 -24.56
C ILE A 23 -1.56 -5.81 -24.73
N LYS A 24 -2.30 -6.89 -24.42
CA LYS A 24 -3.76 -6.96 -24.51
C LYS A 24 -4.45 -5.84 -23.70
N HIS A 25 -3.86 -5.48 -22.55
CA HIS A 25 -4.42 -4.46 -21.66
C HIS A 25 -3.76 -3.08 -21.83
N SER A 26 -2.92 -2.89 -22.87
CA SER A 26 -2.20 -1.64 -23.15
C SER A 26 -1.40 -1.12 -21.95
N LEU A 27 -0.74 -2.04 -21.25
CA LEU A 27 0.13 -1.74 -20.11
C LEU A 27 1.59 -1.72 -20.57
N THR A 28 2.28 -0.63 -20.27
CA THR A 28 3.72 -0.51 -20.54
C THR A 28 4.49 -1.29 -19.49
N LYS A 29 5.27 -2.29 -19.93
CA LYS A 29 6.07 -3.14 -19.06
C LYS A 29 7.03 -2.32 -18.20
N SER A 30 7.28 -2.77 -16.99
CA SER A 30 8.22 -2.17 -16.03
C SER A 30 7.88 -0.72 -15.63
N THR A 31 6.60 -0.34 -15.75
CA THR A 31 6.14 0.99 -15.34
C THR A 31 5.04 0.89 -14.27
N MET A 32 4.74 2.04 -13.64
CA MET A 32 3.60 2.21 -12.77
C MET A 32 2.55 3.10 -13.45
N LYS A 33 1.31 2.63 -13.45
CA LYS A 33 0.14 3.37 -13.93
C LYS A 33 -0.87 3.54 -12.80
N LEU A 34 -1.33 4.78 -12.61
CA LEU A 34 -2.51 5.02 -11.77
C LEU A 34 -3.77 4.61 -12.54
N VAL A 35 -4.64 3.88 -11.88
CA VAL A 35 -5.91 3.41 -12.44
C VAL A 35 -7.06 3.79 -11.52
N ASP A 36 -8.27 3.90 -12.07
CA ASP A 36 -9.48 4.05 -11.28
C ASP A 36 -9.99 2.69 -10.75
N GLU A 37 -11.03 2.72 -9.93
CA GLU A 37 -11.60 1.52 -9.33
C GLU A 37 -12.17 0.56 -10.38
N ILE A 38 -12.74 1.08 -11.46
CA ILE A 38 -13.35 0.28 -12.54
C ILE A 38 -12.27 -0.47 -13.30
N GLU A 39 -11.21 0.23 -13.71
CA GLU A 39 -10.07 -0.38 -14.41
C GLU A 39 -9.36 -1.40 -13.52
N PHE A 40 -9.15 -1.08 -12.25
CA PHE A 40 -8.55 -2.00 -11.28
C PHE A 40 -9.35 -3.30 -11.17
N LYS A 41 -10.66 -3.22 -10.96
CA LYS A 41 -11.54 -4.39 -10.86
C LYS A 41 -11.58 -5.19 -12.16
N ARG A 42 -11.60 -4.51 -13.32
CA ARG A 42 -11.56 -5.14 -14.63
C ARG A 42 -10.29 -5.97 -14.84
N LEU A 43 -9.13 -5.41 -14.48
CA LEU A 43 -7.85 -6.12 -14.56
C LEU A 43 -7.85 -7.32 -13.60
N LEU A 44 -8.20 -7.07 -12.32
CA LEU A 44 -8.21 -8.09 -11.28
C LEU A 44 -9.11 -9.29 -11.62
N SER A 45 -10.25 -9.07 -12.27
CA SER A 45 -11.20 -10.13 -12.63
C SER A 45 -10.62 -11.19 -13.59
N SER A 46 -9.55 -10.86 -14.31
CA SER A 46 -8.85 -11.76 -15.25
C SER A 46 -7.54 -12.32 -14.71
N LEU A 47 -7.25 -12.07 -13.43
CA LEU A 47 -5.98 -12.44 -12.80
C LEU A 47 -6.17 -13.49 -11.71
N LYS A 48 -5.17 -14.35 -11.56
CA LYS A 48 -5.03 -15.21 -10.40
C LYS A 48 -4.12 -14.53 -9.39
N ILE A 49 -4.64 -14.31 -8.19
CA ILE A 49 -3.87 -13.73 -7.09
C ILE A 49 -2.95 -14.81 -6.53
N GLU A 50 -1.64 -14.56 -6.51
CA GLU A 50 -0.65 -15.42 -5.87
C GLU A 50 -0.48 -15.05 -4.40
N GLU A 51 -0.37 -13.75 -4.11
CA GLU A 51 -0.14 -13.25 -2.76
C GLU A 51 -0.75 -11.85 -2.57
N THR A 52 -1.04 -11.50 -1.31
CA THR A 52 -1.53 -10.18 -0.91
C THR A 52 -0.77 -9.74 0.34
N ILE A 53 -0.02 -8.63 0.22
CA ILE A 53 0.86 -8.12 1.29
C ILE A 53 0.63 -6.63 1.53
N SER A 54 0.98 -6.15 2.73
CA SER A 54 1.02 -4.72 3.02
C SER A 54 2.16 -4.09 2.25
N GLY A 55 1.89 -3.00 1.51
CA GLY A 55 2.84 -2.28 0.67
C GLY A 55 2.77 -0.77 0.89
N GLY A 56 3.28 -0.03 -0.08
CA GLY A 56 3.49 1.40 -0.03
C GLY A 56 4.94 1.75 0.27
N SER A 57 5.51 2.74 -0.43
CA SER A 57 6.94 3.07 -0.37
C SER A 57 7.41 3.41 1.05
N VAL A 58 6.68 4.31 1.73
CA VAL A 58 6.99 4.68 3.13
C VAL A 58 6.81 3.49 4.06
N ALA A 59 5.70 2.75 3.94
CA ALA A 59 5.46 1.61 4.82
C ALA A 59 6.56 0.55 4.71
N ASN A 60 7.01 0.24 3.49
CA ASN A 60 8.12 -0.69 3.25
C ASN A 60 9.43 -0.20 3.90
N SER A 61 9.72 1.11 3.80
CA SER A 61 10.87 1.72 4.47
C SER A 61 10.78 1.62 5.99
N ILE A 62 9.59 1.86 6.54
CA ILE A 62 9.33 1.76 7.99
C ILE A 62 9.43 0.30 8.47
N VAL A 63 8.95 -0.67 7.69
CA VAL A 63 9.14 -2.11 7.98
C VAL A 63 10.64 -2.45 8.01
N GLY A 64 11.42 -2.02 7.00
CA GLY A 64 12.87 -2.22 7.00
C GLY A 64 13.56 -1.63 8.23
N LEU A 65 13.15 -0.42 8.65
CA LEU A 65 13.67 0.21 9.86
C LEU A 65 13.27 -0.53 11.15
N SER A 66 12.07 -1.12 11.17
CA SER A 66 11.63 -2.00 12.27
C SER A 66 12.51 -3.25 12.38
N GLN A 67 12.77 -3.91 11.25
CA GLN A 67 13.63 -5.09 11.17
C GLN A 67 15.08 -4.80 11.61
N LEU A 68 15.54 -3.55 11.46
CA LEU A 68 16.82 -3.06 11.99
C LEU A 68 16.76 -2.69 13.49
N GLY A 69 15.68 -3.02 14.19
CA GLY A 69 15.53 -2.84 15.63
C GLY A 69 15.07 -1.46 16.08
N ASN A 70 14.60 -0.60 15.18
CA ASN A 70 14.10 0.72 15.57
C ASN A 70 12.65 0.67 16.06
N LYS A 71 12.29 1.57 16.98
CA LYS A 71 10.90 1.80 17.41
C LYS A 71 10.21 2.72 16.40
N VAL A 72 9.36 2.15 15.58
CA VAL A 72 8.74 2.85 14.45
C VAL A 72 7.22 2.88 14.53
N GLY A 73 6.61 3.81 13.84
CA GLY A 73 5.18 3.87 13.61
C GLY A 73 4.86 4.33 12.19
N PHE A 74 3.65 4.04 11.77
CA PHE A 74 3.17 4.40 10.44
C PHE A 74 1.74 4.96 10.51
N VAL A 75 1.53 6.06 9.80
CA VAL A 75 0.21 6.64 9.51
C VAL A 75 -0.05 6.55 8.01
N GLY A 76 -1.09 5.85 7.65
CA GLY A 76 -1.58 5.76 6.27
C GLY A 76 -3.03 5.34 6.31
N LYS A 77 -3.86 5.91 5.45
CA LYS A 77 -5.31 5.75 5.52
C LYS A 77 -5.76 4.49 4.78
N VAL A 78 -6.50 3.63 5.49
CA VAL A 78 -7.21 2.47 4.91
C VAL A 78 -8.69 2.52 5.31
N SER A 79 -9.55 1.86 4.58
CA SER A 79 -10.95 1.65 4.97
C SER A 79 -11.06 0.48 5.96
N ASP A 80 -12.15 0.43 6.72
CA ASP A 80 -12.49 -0.74 7.53
C ASP A 80 -13.14 -1.81 6.63
N ASP A 81 -12.31 -2.39 5.77
CA ASP A 81 -12.62 -3.50 4.88
C ASP A 81 -11.59 -4.64 5.03
N LYS A 82 -11.78 -5.73 4.31
CA LYS A 82 -10.88 -6.90 4.41
C LYS A 82 -9.42 -6.58 4.08
N LEU A 83 -9.18 -5.68 3.13
CA LEU A 83 -7.81 -5.28 2.77
C LEU A 83 -7.19 -4.36 3.81
N GLY A 84 -7.98 -3.44 4.38
CA GLY A 84 -7.54 -2.59 5.48
C GLY A 84 -7.20 -3.38 6.75
N GLN A 85 -7.95 -4.44 7.04
CA GLN A 85 -7.63 -5.36 8.14
C GLN A 85 -6.30 -6.09 7.88
N LYS A 86 -6.13 -6.68 6.69
CA LYS A 86 -4.88 -7.33 6.29
C LYS A 86 -3.69 -6.38 6.33
N TYR A 87 -3.90 -5.11 5.93
CA TYR A 87 -2.86 -4.09 5.97
C TYR A 87 -2.34 -3.86 7.39
N GLU A 88 -3.24 -3.61 8.33
CA GLU A 88 -2.89 -3.41 9.74
C GLU A 88 -2.22 -4.64 10.35
N GLU A 89 -2.79 -5.84 10.11
CA GLU A 89 -2.20 -7.10 10.57
C GLU A 89 -0.78 -7.32 10.03
N GLY A 90 -0.55 -6.98 8.75
CA GLY A 90 0.76 -7.07 8.12
C GLY A 90 1.80 -6.18 8.79
N LEU A 91 1.47 -4.91 9.03
CA LEU A 91 2.36 -3.98 9.74
C LEU A 91 2.63 -4.41 11.19
N ASN A 92 1.60 -4.88 11.90
CA ASN A 92 1.73 -5.34 13.27
C ASN A 92 2.66 -6.57 13.39
N LYS A 93 2.62 -7.51 12.43
CA LYS A 93 3.55 -8.65 12.36
C LYS A 93 5.01 -8.22 12.23
N GLU A 94 5.25 -7.10 11.56
CA GLU A 94 6.58 -6.50 11.38
C GLU A 94 6.96 -5.55 12.53
N ASN A 95 6.22 -5.57 13.65
CA ASN A 95 6.42 -4.69 14.81
C ASN A 95 6.36 -3.19 14.48
N VAL A 96 5.63 -2.81 13.45
CA VAL A 96 5.33 -1.42 13.11
C VAL A 96 4.04 -1.01 13.81
N LYS A 97 4.10 0.04 14.64
CA LYS A 97 2.90 0.58 15.29
C LYS A 97 2.05 1.30 14.27
N TYR A 98 0.91 0.71 13.90
CA TYR A 98 -0.07 1.35 13.02
C TYR A 98 -0.89 2.37 13.81
N LEU A 99 -0.91 3.63 13.36
CA LEU A 99 -1.42 4.75 14.13
C LEU A 99 -2.72 5.35 13.56
N TYR A 100 -3.11 4.97 12.33
CA TYR A 100 -4.39 5.38 11.77
C TYR A 100 -5.53 4.57 12.40
N HIS A 101 -6.58 5.26 12.80
CA HIS A 101 -7.77 4.61 13.33
C HIS A 101 -8.78 4.33 12.20
N LYS A 102 -8.87 3.08 11.78
CA LYS A 102 -9.76 2.65 10.69
C LYS A 102 -11.21 3.01 10.97
N LYS A 103 -11.88 3.45 9.94
CA LYS A 103 -13.33 3.67 9.88
C LYS A 103 -13.85 3.26 8.51
N LYS A 104 -15.17 3.03 8.41
CA LYS A 104 -15.80 2.75 7.13
C LYS A 104 -15.71 4.01 6.25
N GLU A 105 -14.98 3.90 5.16
CA GLU A 105 -14.80 4.96 4.18
C GLU A 105 -15.70 4.71 2.95
N PRO A 106 -16.11 5.76 2.23
CA PRO A 106 -16.90 5.61 0.99
C PRO A 106 -16.09 4.98 -0.16
N ILE A 107 -14.75 5.05 -0.08
CA ILE A 107 -13.83 4.49 -1.06
C ILE A 107 -13.08 3.34 -0.40
N PRO A 108 -12.88 2.19 -1.08
CA PRO A 108 -12.18 1.06 -0.49
C PRO A 108 -10.69 1.33 -0.28
N THR A 109 -10.06 0.46 0.48
CA THR A 109 -8.61 0.47 0.73
C THR A 109 -7.83 0.47 -0.58
N GLY A 110 -6.78 1.29 -0.65
CA GLY A 110 -5.90 1.39 -1.81
C GLY A 110 -5.18 0.08 -2.09
N SER A 111 -5.02 -0.25 -3.37
CA SER A 111 -4.42 -1.51 -3.80
C SER A 111 -3.58 -1.32 -5.06
N CYS A 112 -2.54 -2.12 -5.19
CA CYS A 112 -1.69 -2.15 -6.37
C CYS A 112 -1.62 -3.56 -6.94
N LEU A 113 -1.96 -3.74 -8.22
CA LEU A 113 -1.66 -4.96 -8.94
C LEU A 113 -0.17 -4.96 -9.30
N ILE A 114 0.56 -5.93 -8.77
CA ILE A 114 1.96 -6.19 -9.13
C ILE A 114 1.97 -7.33 -10.14
N LEU A 115 2.06 -6.98 -11.41
CA LEU A 115 2.03 -7.91 -12.53
C LEU A 115 3.46 -8.35 -12.83
N ILE A 116 3.77 -9.63 -12.58
CA ILE A 116 5.11 -10.19 -12.70
C ILE A 116 5.18 -11.03 -13.95
N THR A 117 6.01 -10.62 -14.93
CA THR A 117 6.28 -11.35 -16.17
C THR A 117 7.36 -12.42 -15.97
N PRO A 118 7.50 -13.40 -16.91
CA PRO A 118 8.45 -14.52 -16.75
C PRO A 118 9.91 -14.12 -16.56
N ASP A 119 10.31 -12.94 -17.04
CA ASP A 119 11.63 -12.35 -16.86
C ASP A 119 11.79 -11.63 -15.50
N SER A 120 10.80 -11.78 -14.59
CA SER A 120 10.75 -11.17 -13.26
C SER A 120 10.58 -9.65 -13.25
N GLU A 121 10.25 -9.04 -14.39
CA GLU A 121 9.89 -7.62 -14.44
C GLU A 121 8.52 -7.38 -13.79
N ARG A 122 8.38 -6.21 -13.17
CA ARG A 122 7.16 -5.81 -12.45
C ARG A 122 6.49 -4.63 -13.15
N THR A 123 5.23 -4.82 -13.51
CA THR A 123 4.37 -3.73 -14.01
C THR A 123 3.29 -3.48 -12.98
N MET A 124 3.11 -2.25 -12.58
CA MET A 124 2.23 -1.86 -11.47
C MET A 124 1.00 -1.10 -11.96
N CYS A 125 -0.18 -1.50 -11.49
CA CYS A 125 -1.42 -0.75 -11.70
C CYS A 125 -1.99 -0.38 -10.33
N THR A 126 -1.89 0.89 -9.95
CA THR A 126 -2.21 1.38 -8.60
C THR A 126 -3.53 2.11 -8.58
N PHE A 127 -4.46 1.60 -7.79
CA PHE A 127 -5.66 2.29 -7.35
C PHE A 127 -5.42 2.85 -5.95
N LEU A 128 -5.29 4.17 -5.83
CA LEU A 128 -4.97 4.81 -4.55
C LEU A 128 -6.07 4.63 -3.48
N GLY A 129 -7.33 4.50 -3.92
CA GLY A 129 -8.45 4.31 -3.00
C GLY A 129 -8.48 5.35 -1.89
N THR A 130 -8.79 4.87 -0.70
CA THR A 130 -8.84 5.70 0.52
C THR A 130 -7.46 6.27 0.90
N ALA A 131 -6.35 5.63 0.53
CA ALA A 131 -5.00 6.13 0.84
C ALA A 131 -4.77 7.54 0.28
N GLY A 132 -5.21 7.80 -0.96
CA GLY A 132 -5.11 9.12 -1.59
C GLY A 132 -6.01 10.21 -0.98
N LYS A 133 -6.75 9.90 0.10
CA LYS A 133 -7.64 10.83 0.82
C LYS A 133 -7.16 11.13 2.25
N ILE A 134 -5.91 10.79 2.56
CA ILE A 134 -5.30 11.18 3.83
C ILE A 134 -5.24 12.70 3.94
N SER A 135 -5.51 13.21 5.12
CA SER A 135 -5.53 14.64 5.42
C SER A 135 -4.94 14.93 6.80
N GLU A 136 -4.75 16.19 7.13
CA GLU A 136 -4.29 16.61 8.45
C GLU A 136 -5.15 16.09 9.61
N ARG A 137 -6.45 15.85 9.35
CA ARG A 137 -7.41 15.34 10.35
C ARG A 137 -7.16 13.88 10.71
N ASP A 138 -6.45 13.17 9.87
CA ASP A 138 -6.12 11.76 10.05
C ASP A 138 -4.80 11.58 10.81
N ILE A 139 -4.06 12.67 11.08
CA ILE A 139 -2.75 12.69 11.71
C ILE A 139 -2.84 13.37 13.08
N LYS A 140 -2.44 12.65 14.13
CA LYS A 140 -2.43 13.21 15.49
C LYS A 140 -1.15 14.01 15.74
N LYS A 141 -1.29 15.25 16.22
CA LYS A 141 -0.13 16.11 16.58
C LYS A 141 0.81 15.44 17.58
N GLU A 142 0.25 14.64 18.50
CA GLU A 142 0.99 13.91 19.51
C GLU A 142 1.92 12.87 18.90
N ASP A 143 1.51 12.20 17.81
CA ASP A 143 2.35 11.21 17.13
C ASP A 143 3.57 11.88 16.49
N ILE A 144 3.39 13.06 15.91
CA ILE A 144 4.51 13.87 15.37
C ILE A 144 5.43 14.34 16.50
N LYS A 145 4.88 14.95 17.56
CA LYS A 145 5.66 15.48 18.69
C LYS A 145 6.48 14.40 19.42
N ASN A 146 5.95 13.18 19.47
CA ASN A 146 6.59 12.04 20.14
C ASN A 146 7.55 11.26 19.23
N SER A 147 7.88 11.81 18.08
CA SER A 147 8.80 11.22 17.11
C SER A 147 10.07 12.08 16.98
N GLU A 148 11.23 11.44 16.87
CA GLU A 148 12.50 12.12 16.63
C GLU A 148 12.67 12.45 15.14
N ILE A 149 12.17 11.57 14.28
CA ILE A 149 12.24 11.68 12.82
C ILE A 149 10.84 11.45 12.24
N VAL A 150 10.43 12.29 11.28
CA VAL A 150 9.25 12.09 10.45
C VAL A 150 9.69 11.89 9.02
N PHE A 151 9.28 10.74 8.44
CA PHE A 151 9.51 10.41 7.02
C PHE A 151 8.19 10.50 6.28
N LEU A 152 8.12 11.37 5.29
CA LEU A 152 6.89 11.71 4.55
C LEU A 152 7.11 11.54 3.05
N GLU A 153 6.22 10.78 2.40
CA GLU A 153 6.13 10.61 0.94
C GLU A 153 4.69 10.26 0.55
N GLY A 154 4.23 10.74 -0.61
CA GLY A 154 2.91 10.38 -1.13
C GLY A 154 2.56 11.09 -2.41
#